data_f33a2cfc471d7a48fb48e577dc3104d6
#
_entry.id   f33a2cfc471d7a48fb48e577dc3104d6
#
_cell.length_a   1.000
_cell.length_b   1.000
_cell.length_c   1.000
_cell.angle_alpha   90.00
_cell.angle_beta   90.00
_cell.angle_gamma   90.00
#
_symmetry.space_group_name_H-M   'P 1'
#
loop_
_entity.id
_entity.type
_entity.pdbx_description
1 polymer ?
#
loop_
_entity_poly.entity_id
_entity_poly.type
_entity_poly.pdbx_seq_one_letter_code
_entity_poly.pdbx_strand_id
1 'polypeptide(L)'
;LGVVQRILIDEAGAVSIGLRVIPGTPQPIAARLVGAVAADGQKYDRALLMSADEARKVPETLILAPNSYQPNRAVNLFIEAMRPVKLTGVLDKGINFERCTIADA
;
A
#
# COMPACT_ATOMS: atom_id res chain seq x y z
N LEU A 1 -4.60 10.49 2.38
CA LEU A 1 -3.31 10.27 1.77
C LEU A 1 -3.32 10.77 0.32
N GLY A 2 -2.38 11.62 -0.02
CA GLY A 2 -2.22 12.13 -1.38
C GLY A 2 -1.12 11.40 -2.14
N VAL A 3 -1.38 11.13 -3.41
CA VAL A 3 -0.41 10.50 -4.30
C VAL A 3 -0.13 11.45 -5.47
N VAL A 4 1.15 11.72 -5.73
CA VAL A 4 1.55 12.48 -6.90
C VAL A 4 1.42 11.57 -8.12
N GLN A 5 0.53 11.95 -9.05
CA GLN A 5 0.30 11.19 -10.28
C GLN A 5 1.10 11.72 -11.45
N ARG A 6 1.36 13.02 -11.45
CA ARG A 6 1.95 13.67 -12.61
C ARG A 6 2.70 14.94 -12.19
N ILE A 7 3.88 15.12 -12.78
CA ILE A 7 4.64 16.36 -12.67
C ILE A 7 4.90 16.85 -14.09
N LEU A 8 4.49 18.08 -14.39
CA LEU A 8 4.71 18.74 -15.67
C LEU A 8 5.51 20.00 -15.46
N ILE A 9 6.52 20.20 -16.32
CA ILE A 9 7.32 21.42 -16.35
C ILE A 9 7.10 22.03 -17.74
N ASP A 10 6.57 23.27 -17.80
CA ASP A 10 6.38 23.96 -19.06
C ASP A 10 7.66 24.66 -19.52
N GLU A 11 7.62 25.30 -20.71
CA GLU A 11 8.76 25.99 -21.28
C GLU A 11 9.20 27.20 -20.48
N ALA A 12 8.33 27.78 -19.67
CA ALA A 12 8.64 28.88 -18.77
C ALA A 12 9.20 28.41 -17.42
N GLY A 13 9.32 27.10 -17.20
CA GLY A 13 9.80 26.52 -15.96
C GLY A 13 8.74 26.38 -14.88
N ALA A 14 7.48 26.64 -15.18
CA ALA A 14 6.40 26.40 -14.22
C ALA A 14 6.19 24.90 -14.03
N VAL A 15 6.01 24.48 -12.78
CA VAL A 15 5.80 23.09 -12.41
C VAL A 15 4.33 22.85 -12.08
N SER A 16 3.73 21.88 -12.75
CA SER A 16 2.37 21.43 -12.44
C SER A 16 2.44 20.02 -11.85
N ILE A 17 1.76 19.85 -10.71
CA ILE A 17 1.71 18.55 -10.01
C ILE A 17 0.26 18.08 -9.98
N GLY A 18 0.01 16.91 -10.57
CA GLY A 18 -1.28 16.23 -10.45
C GLY A 18 -1.28 15.35 -9.20
N LEU A 19 -2.25 15.57 -8.33
CA LEU A 19 -2.43 14.80 -7.11
C LEU A 19 -3.71 13.99 -7.17
N ARG A 20 -3.66 12.79 -6.58
CA ARG A 20 -4.85 11.99 -6.31
C ARG A 20 -4.89 11.64 -4.83
N VAL A 21 -6.06 11.78 -4.23
CA VAL A 21 -6.27 11.44 -2.83
C VAL A 21 -6.78 9.99 -2.74
N ILE A 22 -6.09 9.19 -1.94
CA ILE A 22 -6.55 7.84 -1.58
C ILE A 22 -7.44 7.98 -0.35
N PRO A 23 -8.71 7.50 -0.41
CA PRO A 23 -9.61 7.60 0.73
C PRO A 23 -9.17 6.70 1.89
N GLY A 24 -9.57 7.07 3.10
CA GLY A 24 -9.23 6.37 4.32
C GLY A 24 -8.16 7.09 5.13
N THR A 25 -7.96 6.65 6.36
CA THR A 25 -6.94 7.19 7.26
C THR A 25 -5.72 6.29 7.24
N PRO A 26 -4.52 6.83 6.91
CA PRO A 26 -3.30 6.04 6.92
C PRO A 26 -2.81 5.75 8.34
N GLN A 27 -2.41 4.51 8.57
CA GLN A 27 -1.76 4.08 9.81
C GLN A 27 -0.42 3.43 9.46
N PRO A 28 0.70 4.00 9.90
CA PRO A 28 2.01 3.35 9.72
C PRO A 28 2.07 2.05 10.50
N ILE A 29 2.50 0.99 9.85
CA ILE A 29 2.65 -0.34 10.44
C ILE A 29 3.91 -1.01 9.91
N ALA A 30 4.28 -2.14 10.52
CA ALA A 30 5.27 -3.05 9.97
C ALA A 30 4.58 -4.22 9.28
N ALA A 31 5.11 -4.66 8.15
CA ALA A 31 4.58 -5.78 7.40
C ALA A 31 5.70 -6.72 6.97
N ARG A 32 5.43 -8.02 7.00
CA ARG A 32 6.34 -9.05 6.51
C ARG A 32 5.62 -9.92 5.49
N LEU A 33 6.15 -9.97 4.27
CA LEU A 33 5.66 -10.86 3.23
C LEU A 33 6.11 -12.29 3.53
N VAL A 34 5.15 -13.19 3.64
CA VAL A 34 5.43 -14.60 3.88
C VAL A 34 5.79 -15.27 2.55
N GLY A 35 6.85 -16.08 2.54
CA GLY A 35 7.29 -16.79 1.35
C GLY A 35 8.07 -15.92 0.35
N ALA A 36 8.37 -14.67 0.69
CA ALA A 36 9.27 -13.86 -0.12
C ALA A 36 10.69 -14.41 0.02
N VAL A 37 11.31 -14.73 -1.13
CA VAL A 37 12.71 -15.11 -1.16
C VAL A 37 13.54 -13.83 -1.12
N ALA A 38 13.89 -13.41 0.09
CA ALA A 38 14.87 -12.35 0.28
C ALA A 38 16.02 -12.91 1.10
N ALA A 39 17.22 -12.36 0.91
CA ALA A 39 18.36 -12.69 1.75
C ALA A 39 18.05 -12.47 3.23
N ASP A 40 17.10 -11.59 3.53
CA ASP A 40 16.63 -11.24 4.86
C ASP A 40 15.14 -11.58 5.05
N GLY A 41 14.68 -12.75 4.63
CA GLY A 41 13.27 -13.16 4.59
C GLY A 41 12.48 -13.08 5.91
N GLN A 42 13.09 -12.64 6.99
CA GLN A 42 12.49 -12.44 8.30
C GLN A 42 12.24 -10.97 8.64
N LYS A 43 12.56 -10.06 7.72
CA LYS A 43 12.55 -8.62 8.00
C LYS A 43 11.17 -8.01 7.79
N TYR A 44 10.75 -7.19 8.76
CA TYR A 44 9.56 -6.35 8.61
C TYR A 44 9.92 -5.07 7.88
N ASP A 45 9.09 -4.70 6.90
CA ASP A 45 9.18 -3.44 6.18
C ASP A 45 8.08 -2.48 6.61
N ARG A 46 8.30 -1.20 6.36
CA ARG A 46 7.28 -0.19 6.60
C ARG A 46 6.16 -0.32 5.58
N ALA A 47 4.93 -0.22 6.05
CA ALA A 47 3.73 -0.20 5.22
C ALA A 47 2.72 0.78 5.79
N LEU A 48 1.68 1.09 5.00
CA LEU A 48 0.56 1.89 5.46
C LEU A 48 -0.72 1.07 5.38
N LEU A 49 -1.42 0.97 6.49
CA LEU A 49 -2.76 0.39 6.52
C LEU A 49 -3.77 1.53 6.35
N MET A 50 -4.55 1.48 5.28
CA MET A 50 -5.59 2.46 5.01
C MET A 50 -6.91 1.94 5.56
N SER A 51 -7.53 2.69 6.47
CA SER A 51 -8.83 2.30 7.02
C SER A 51 -9.91 2.23 5.94
N ALA A 52 -10.92 1.38 6.16
CA ALA A 52 -12.09 1.36 5.31
C ALA A 52 -12.85 2.69 5.39
N ASP A 53 -13.43 3.11 4.28
CA ASP A 53 -14.35 4.24 4.22
C ASP A 53 -15.74 3.70 3.83
N GLU A 54 -16.57 3.48 4.84
CA GLU A 54 -17.91 2.89 4.64
C GLU A 54 -18.84 3.82 3.87
N ALA A 55 -18.70 5.14 4.04
CA ALA A 55 -19.53 6.11 3.35
C ALA A 55 -19.30 6.09 1.83
N ARG A 56 -18.06 5.79 1.41
CA ARG A 56 -17.67 5.68 0.00
C ARG A 56 -17.58 4.24 -0.48
N LYS A 57 -17.90 3.28 0.37
CA LYS A 57 -17.81 1.84 0.09
C LYS A 57 -16.39 1.42 -0.34
N VAL A 58 -15.38 2.00 0.28
CA VAL A 58 -13.99 1.66 0.05
C VAL A 58 -13.53 0.69 1.12
N PRO A 59 -12.99 -0.49 0.75
CA PRO A 59 -12.50 -1.45 1.72
C PRO A 59 -11.19 -0.99 2.35
N GLU A 60 -10.82 -1.64 3.46
CA GLU A 60 -9.49 -1.53 4.04
C GLU A 60 -8.45 -2.01 3.05
N THR A 61 -7.38 -1.25 2.88
CA THR A 61 -6.30 -1.57 1.95
C THR A 61 -4.94 -1.44 2.61
N LEU A 62 -3.95 -2.05 1.98
CA LEU A 62 -2.57 -2.05 2.44
C LEU A 62 -1.68 -1.46 1.36
N ILE A 63 -0.86 -0.47 1.72
CA ILE A 63 0.11 0.13 0.81
C ILE A 63 1.48 -0.46 1.09
N LEU A 64 2.03 -1.10 0.09
CA LEU A 64 3.30 -1.83 0.14
C LEU A 64 4.29 -1.27 -0.89
N ALA A 65 5.54 -1.71 -0.77
CA ALA A 65 6.55 -1.46 -1.78
C ALA A 65 6.17 -2.07 -3.14
N PRO A 66 6.72 -1.56 -4.24
CA PRO A 66 6.47 -2.11 -5.58
C PRO A 66 6.82 -3.60 -5.65
N ASN A 67 6.09 -4.34 -6.48
CA ASN A 67 6.29 -5.77 -6.73
C ASN A 67 6.04 -6.68 -5.51
N SER A 68 5.29 -6.19 -4.53
CA SER A 68 4.93 -6.99 -3.34
C SER A 68 3.75 -7.92 -3.59
N TYR A 69 2.86 -7.55 -4.52
CA TYR A 69 1.63 -8.30 -4.73
C TYR A 69 1.88 -9.63 -5.45
N GLN A 70 1.29 -10.68 -4.90
CA GLN A 70 1.04 -11.96 -5.56
C GLN A 70 -0.34 -12.43 -5.08
N PRO A 71 -1.13 -13.12 -5.93
CA PRO A 71 -2.44 -13.62 -5.54
C PRO A 71 -2.36 -14.50 -4.29
N ASN A 72 -3.20 -14.20 -3.31
CA ASN A 72 -3.28 -14.92 -2.04
C ASN A 72 -1.98 -14.96 -1.22
N ARG A 73 -1.06 -14.02 -1.48
CA ARG A 73 0.17 -13.93 -0.67
C ARG A 73 -0.18 -13.59 0.77
N ALA A 74 0.34 -14.37 1.71
CA ALA A 74 0.21 -14.08 3.13
C ALA A 74 1.14 -12.94 3.54
N VAL A 75 0.63 -12.05 4.37
CA VAL A 75 1.38 -10.92 4.95
C VAL A 75 1.07 -10.87 6.44
N ASN A 76 2.09 -10.81 7.26
CA ASN A 76 1.92 -10.57 8.69
C ASN A 76 2.06 -9.08 8.97
N LEU A 77 0.98 -8.46 9.45
CA LEU A 77 0.97 -7.08 9.88
C LEU A 77 1.28 -7.01 11.36
N PHE A 78 2.09 -6.06 11.75
CA PHE A 78 2.39 -5.80 13.14
C PHE A 78 2.01 -4.37 13.50
N ILE A 79 1.01 -4.22 14.35
CA ILE A 79 0.51 -2.94 14.86
C ILE A 79 0.82 -2.90 16.36
N GLU A 80 -0.05 -3.41 17.20
CA GLU A 80 0.20 -3.70 18.61
C GLU A 80 0.35 -5.21 18.83
N ALA A 81 -0.25 -5.98 17.93
CA ALA A 81 -0.16 -7.43 17.88
C ALA A 81 -0.08 -7.86 16.41
N MET A 82 0.33 -9.09 16.20
CA MET A 82 0.41 -9.65 14.84
C MET A 82 -1.00 -9.89 14.29
N ARG A 83 -1.25 -9.40 13.07
CA ARG A 83 -2.47 -9.65 12.31
C ARG A 83 -2.09 -10.31 10.99
N PRO A 84 -2.36 -11.60 10.80
CA PRO A 84 -2.13 -12.25 9.51
C PRO A 84 -3.24 -11.88 8.52
N VAL A 85 -2.85 -11.50 7.31
CA VAL A 85 -3.77 -11.21 6.21
C VAL A 85 -3.25 -11.85 4.93
N LYS A 86 -4.08 -11.86 3.90
CA LYS A 86 -3.67 -12.23 2.54
C LYS A 86 -4.01 -11.11 1.58
N LEU A 87 -3.17 -10.94 0.57
CA LEU A 87 -3.40 -9.99 -0.52
C LEU A 87 -4.40 -10.57 -1.50
N THR A 88 -5.43 -9.82 -1.85
CA THR A 88 -6.51 -10.31 -2.72
C THR A 88 -6.56 -9.62 -4.07
N GLY A 89 -5.97 -8.44 -4.21
CA GLY A 89 -5.94 -7.72 -5.47
C GLY A 89 -5.12 -6.45 -5.37
N VAL A 90 -4.87 -5.81 -6.49
CA VAL A 90 -4.23 -4.51 -6.59
C VAL A 90 -5.26 -3.50 -7.07
N LEU A 91 -5.50 -2.44 -6.29
CA LEU A 91 -6.38 -1.34 -6.70
C LEU A 91 -5.62 -0.21 -7.38
N ASP A 92 -4.41 0.07 -6.90
CA ASP A 92 -3.58 1.14 -7.39
C ASP A 92 -2.13 0.73 -7.43
N LYS A 93 -1.42 1.23 -8.43
CA LYS A 93 -0.01 0.98 -8.60
C LYS A 93 0.70 2.26 -9.01
N GLY A 94 1.67 2.68 -8.23
CA GLY A 94 2.55 3.80 -8.55
C GLY A 94 3.98 3.33 -8.80
N ILE A 95 4.88 4.27 -9.04
CA ILE A 95 6.29 3.98 -9.27
C ILE A 95 6.93 3.38 -8.01
N ASN A 96 6.49 3.83 -6.85
CA ASN A 96 7.09 3.50 -5.55
C ASN A 96 6.12 2.84 -4.56
N PHE A 97 4.95 2.40 -5.01
CA PHE A 97 3.98 1.74 -4.13
C PHE A 97 3.02 0.83 -4.89
N GLU A 98 2.40 -0.08 -4.15
CA GLU A 98 1.23 -0.84 -4.57
C GLU A 98 0.18 -0.77 -3.48
N ARG A 99 -1.07 -0.48 -3.85
CA ARG A 99 -2.22 -0.48 -2.94
C ARG A 99 -3.03 -1.73 -3.16
N CYS A 100 -3.04 -2.60 -2.18
CA CYS A 100 -3.64 -3.92 -2.27
C CYS A 100 -4.89 -4.04 -1.41
N THR A 101 -5.88 -4.78 -1.90
CA THR A 101 -6.97 -5.26 -1.07
C THR A 101 -6.49 -6.43 -0.24
N ILE A 102 -7.02 -6.56 0.97
CA ILE A 102 -6.65 -7.60 1.93
C ILE A 102 -7.88 -8.32 2.46
N ALA A 103 -7.67 -9.55 2.90
CA ALA A 103 -8.64 -10.33 3.64
C ALA A 103 -7.94 -10.99 4.82
N ASP A 104 -8.69 -11.33 5.87
CA ASP A 104 -8.13 -12.07 6.99
C ASP A 104 -7.67 -13.46 6.53
N ALA A 105 -6.50 -13.83 6.97
CA ALA A 105 -5.93 -15.13 6.64
C ALA A 105 -6.50 -16.24 7.53
#